data_54c806a61c62b68068847b8cb5db8614
#
_entry.id   54c806a61c62b68068847b8cb5db8614
#
_cell.length_a   1.000
_cell.length_b   1.000
_cell.length_c   1.000
_cell.angle_alpha   90.00
_cell.angle_beta   90.00
_cell.angle_gamma   90.00
#
_symmetry.space_group_name_H-M   'P 1'
#
loop_
_entity.id
_entity.type
_entity.pdbx_description
1 polymer ?
#
loop_
_entity_poly.entity_id
_entity_poly.type
_entity_poly.pdbx_seq_one_letter_code
_entity_poly.pdbx_strand_id
1 'polypeptide(L)'
;ISFASLRIVLDCANGACYKTSPDVFRELGAEVISIGVDPDGYNINANCGSTHPELVQKEVIKHRADFGISLDGDGDRVIIIDRDGNILDGDDLLYILAFANPNRIGPWSGVVGTHMSNLGFEDGITKLGYKFIRADVGDKYVSNMLSKKGWMLGGETSGHIICKDLVSTGDGTIAALKVISSLLLLEKDPSEVLSNYTKMPQVNNAVQVTNKDIVNDKDLLNLIKEVESDITVGRVLVRPSGTESKIRVMIEAPEEKVQK
;
A
#
# COMPACT_ATOMS: atom_id res chain seq x y z
N ILE A 1 2.92 -17.91 15.91
CA ILE A 1 1.90 -18.18 14.88
C ILE A 1 2.51 -19.16 13.89
N SER A 2 1.77 -20.19 13.48
CA SER A 2 2.17 -21.13 12.45
C SER A 2 1.42 -20.85 11.15
N PHE A 3 2.10 -21.01 10.03
CA PHE A 3 1.51 -20.90 8.68
C PHE A 3 1.35 -22.27 8.01
N ALA A 4 1.39 -23.36 8.79
CA ALA A 4 1.42 -24.73 8.29
C ALA A 4 0.21 -25.15 7.43
N SER A 5 -0.90 -24.39 7.50
CA SER A 5 -2.09 -24.64 6.67
C SER A 5 -2.17 -23.74 5.44
N LEU A 6 -1.21 -22.84 5.25
CA LEU A 6 -1.26 -21.84 4.18
C LEU A 6 -0.43 -22.26 2.97
N ARG A 7 -1.01 -22.05 1.79
CA ARG A 7 -0.30 -22.03 0.52
C ARG A 7 -0.13 -20.58 0.05
N ILE A 8 1.11 -20.18 -0.22
CA ILE A 8 1.48 -18.80 -0.53
C ILE A 8 2.22 -18.77 -1.87
N VAL A 9 1.78 -17.92 -2.78
CA VAL A 9 2.58 -17.51 -3.95
C VAL A 9 3.39 -16.29 -3.54
N LEU A 10 4.71 -16.35 -3.68
CA LEU A 10 5.62 -15.28 -3.28
C LEU A 10 6.50 -14.85 -4.46
N ASP A 11 6.32 -13.62 -4.89
CA ASP A 11 7.14 -12.96 -5.90
C ASP A 11 8.16 -12.05 -5.22
N CYS A 12 9.43 -12.36 -5.43
CA CYS A 12 10.57 -11.60 -4.90
C CYS A 12 11.17 -10.64 -5.92
N ALA A 13 10.49 -10.38 -7.04
CA ALA A 13 10.90 -9.40 -8.06
C ALA A 13 12.32 -9.60 -8.62
N ASN A 14 12.89 -10.80 -8.55
CA ASN A 14 14.31 -11.07 -8.79
C ASN A 14 15.23 -10.10 -8.01
N GLY A 15 14.80 -9.70 -6.83
CA GLY A 15 15.42 -8.68 -6.00
C GLY A 15 16.15 -9.24 -4.78
N ALA A 16 16.44 -8.37 -3.81
CA ALA A 16 17.25 -8.69 -2.63
C ALA A 16 16.67 -9.81 -1.75
N CYS A 17 15.33 -9.93 -1.73
CA CYS A 17 14.61 -10.89 -0.90
C CYS A 17 14.47 -12.31 -1.49
N TYR A 18 15.08 -12.60 -2.65
CA TYR A 18 14.86 -13.83 -3.42
C TYR A 18 15.15 -15.14 -2.67
N LYS A 19 16.01 -15.11 -1.66
CA LYS A 19 16.29 -16.26 -0.77
C LYS A 19 15.59 -16.13 0.57
N THR A 20 15.77 -14.97 1.21
CA THR A 20 15.36 -14.78 2.61
C THR A 20 13.86 -14.89 2.80
N SER A 21 13.06 -14.23 1.96
CA SER A 21 11.61 -14.23 2.14
C SER A 21 10.99 -15.61 1.94
N PRO A 22 11.29 -16.38 0.87
CA PRO A 22 10.78 -17.74 0.75
C PRO A 22 11.16 -18.65 1.92
N ASP A 23 12.39 -18.54 2.44
CA ASP A 23 12.86 -19.37 3.54
C ASP A 23 12.12 -19.03 4.84
N VAL A 24 11.89 -17.73 5.13
CA VAL A 24 11.11 -17.30 6.30
C VAL A 24 9.70 -17.89 6.29
N PHE A 25 8.98 -17.82 5.17
CA PHE A 25 7.62 -18.37 5.09
C PHE A 25 7.60 -19.90 5.17
N ARG A 26 8.60 -20.60 4.60
CA ARG A 26 8.75 -22.06 4.74
C ARG A 26 9.05 -22.47 6.17
N GLU A 27 9.94 -21.76 6.87
CA GLU A 27 10.27 -22.02 8.28
C GLU A 27 9.04 -21.86 9.20
N LEU A 28 8.12 -20.97 8.85
CA LEU A 28 6.83 -20.82 9.53
C LEU A 28 5.81 -21.92 9.17
N GLY A 29 6.16 -22.79 8.22
CA GLY A 29 5.38 -23.97 7.84
C GLY A 29 4.53 -23.79 6.59
N ALA A 30 4.56 -22.67 5.90
CA ALA A 30 3.79 -22.46 4.68
C ALA A 30 4.31 -23.31 3.50
N GLU A 31 3.38 -23.75 2.64
CA GLU A 31 3.71 -24.22 1.29
C GLU A 31 3.96 -22.98 0.41
N VAL A 32 5.22 -22.76 0.00
CA VAL A 32 5.62 -21.55 -0.74
C VAL A 32 5.92 -21.85 -2.20
N ILE A 33 5.15 -21.25 -3.08
CA ILE A 33 5.39 -21.23 -4.54
C ILE A 33 6.13 -19.92 -4.83
N SER A 34 7.44 -20.01 -5.06
CA SER A 34 8.29 -18.85 -5.28
C SER A 34 8.39 -18.50 -6.75
N ILE A 35 8.24 -17.24 -7.10
CA ILE A 35 8.47 -16.64 -8.42
C ILE A 35 9.36 -15.41 -8.27
N GLY A 36 10.01 -14.97 -9.36
CA GLY A 36 10.94 -13.85 -9.28
C GLY A 36 12.13 -14.13 -8.35
N VAL A 37 12.68 -15.36 -8.37
CA VAL A 37 13.75 -15.83 -7.47
C VAL A 37 15.02 -16.24 -8.21
N ASP A 38 15.18 -15.85 -9.47
CA ASP A 38 16.35 -16.15 -10.29
C ASP A 38 17.00 -14.86 -10.82
N PRO A 39 17.63 -14.07 -9.94
CA PRO A 39 18.24 -12.79 -10.29
C PRO A 39 19.48 -13.02 -11.18
N ASP A 40 19.53 -12.32 -12.33
CA ASP A 40 20.66 -12.32 -13.27
C ASP A 40 21.46 -11.00 -13.26
N GLY A 41 21.08 -10.06 -12.38
CA GLY A 41 21.67 -8.72 -12.26
C GLY A 41 21.03 -7.66 -13.16
N TYR A 42 20.13 -8.03 -14.07
CA TYR A 42 19.45 -7.11 -14.99
C TYR A 42 17.92 -7.22 -14.93
N ASN A 43 17.39 -8.32 -14.40
CA ASN A 43 15.96 -8.66 -14.42
C ASN A 43 15.19 -8.23 -13.17
N ILE A 44 15.79 -7.45 -12.27
CA ILE A 44 15.12 -6.92 -11.08
C ILE A 44 13.89 -6.09 -11.47
N ASN A 45 12.72 -6.37 -10.86
CA ASN A 45 11.43 -5.74 -11.17
C ASN A 45 10.97 -5.89 -12.64
N ALA A 46 11.60 -6.74 -13.44
CA ALA A 46 11.27 -6.89 -14.84
C ALA A 46 9.99 -7.73 -15.02
N ASN A 47 8.85 -7.07 -15.24
CA ASN A 47 7.52 -7.68 -15.38
C ASN A 47 7.13 -8.57 -14.17
N CYS A 48 7.61 -8.25 -12.98
CA CYS A 48 7.33 -8.95 -11.73
C CYS A 48 7.39 -7.96 -10.57
N GLY A 49 7.08 -8.43 -9.37
CA GLY A 49 7.12 -7.65 -8.14
C GLY A 49 5.90 -6.75 -7.95
N SER A 50 5.94 -5.92 -6.91
CA SER A 50 4.81 -5.11 -6.41
C SER A 50 4.22 -4.13 -7.42
N THR A 51 4.94 -3.80 -8.47
CA THR A 51 4.47 -2.96 -9.59
C THR A 51 3.78 -3.76 -10.71
N HIS A 52 3.83 -5.09 -10.66
CA HIS A 52 3.20 -6.03 -11.59
C HIS A 52 2.49 -7.17 -10.85
N PRO A 53 1.57 -6.86 -9.90
CA PRO A 53 0.92 -7.85 -9.05
C PRO A 53 0.01 -8.81 -9.82
N GLU A 54 -0.34 -8.50 -11.08
CA GLU A 54 -1.18 -9.33 -11.94
C GLU A 54 -0.54 -10.71 -12.22
N LEU A 55 0.78 -10.80 -12.14
CA LEU A 55 1.49 -12.08 -12.25
C LEU A 55 1.13 -12.97 -11.06
N VAL A 56 1.29 -12.44 -9.85
CA VAL A 56 0.95 -13.16 -8.61
C VAL A 56 -0.53 -13.47 -8.53
N GLN A 57 -1.41 -12.54 -8.94
CA GLN A 57 -2.85 -12.73 -9.00
C GLN A 57 -3.23 -13.98 -9.81
N LYS A 58 -2.64 -14.15 -11.00
CA LYS A 58 -2.87 -15.33 -11.85
C LYS A 58 -2.37 -16.63 -11.19
N GLU A 59 -1.20 -16.59 -10.58
CA GLU A 59 -0.62 -17.76 -9.93
C GLU A 59 -1.38 -18.14 -8.65
N VAL A 60 -1.92 -17.17 -7.89
CA VAL A 60 -2.81 -17.43 -6.73
C VAL A 60 -4.02 -18.25 -7.16
N ILE A 61 -4.73 -17.81 -8.19
CA ILE A 61 -5.91 -18.52 -8.70
C ILE A 61 -5.53 -19.92 -9.24
N LYS A 62 -4.47 -19.99 -10.04
CA LYS A 62 -3.98 -21.22 -10.65
C LYS A 62 -3.62 -22.29 -9.60
N HIS A 63 -2.93 -21.89 -8.56
CA HIS A 63 -2.46 -22.78 -7.50
C HIS A 63 -3.43 -22.92 -6.33
N ARG A 64 -4.58 -22.22 -6.35
CA ARG A 64 -5.55 -22.13 -5.25
C ARG A 64 -4.83 -21.76 -3.95
N ALA A 65 -3.95 -20.75 -4.03
CA ALA A 65 -3.21 -20.28 -2.87
C ALA A 65 -4.11 -19.44 -1.96
N ASP A 66 -3.80 -19.44 -0.68
CA ASP A 66 -4.53 -18.64 0.31
C ASP A 66 -4.14 -17.16 0.20
N PHE A 67 -2.86 -16.90 -0.14
CA PHE A 67 -2.33 -15.55 -0.34
C PHE A 67 -1.32 -15.52 -1.46
N GLY A 68 -1.27 -14.38 -2.13
CA GLY A 68 -0.16 -13.95 -2.96
C GLY A 68 0.58 -12.81 -2.27
N ILE A 69 1.90 -12.78 -2.38
CA ILE A 69 2.75 -11.72 -1.83
C ILE A 69 3.65 -11.26 -2.98
N SER A 70 3.64 -9.98 -3.26
CA SER A 70 4.46 -9.39 -4.31
C SER A 70 5.36 -8.31 -3.69
N LEU A 71 6.65 -8.59 -3.59
CA LEU A 71 7.66 -7.66 -3.09
C LEU A 71 8.24 -6.84 -4.24
N ASP A 72 8.89 -5.74 -3.96
CA ASP A 72 9.72 -5.03 -4.95
C ASP A 72 11.20 -5.41 -4.83
N GLY A 73 12.03 -4.82 -5.67
CA GLY A 73 13.40 -5.26 -5.87
C GLY A 73 14.31 -5.15 -4.63
N ASP A 74 14.15 -4.15 -3.79
CA ASP A 74 14.89 -4.00 -2.52
C ASP A 74 14.09 -4.50 -1.30
N GLY A 75 12.83 -4.93 -1.53
CA GLY A 75 12.00 -5.61 -0.54
C GLY A 75 11.39 -4.69 0.51
N ASP A 76 11.37 -3.38 0.26
CA ASP A 76 10.80 -2.39 1.18
C ASP A 76 9.29 -2.19 0.99
N ARG A 77 8.72 -2.71 -0.11
CA ARG A 77 7.30 -2.66 -0.45
C ARG A 77 6.71 -4.03 -0.61
N VAL A 78 5.41 -4.12 -0.33
CA VAL A 78 4.62 -5.33 -0.52
C VAL A 78 3.20 -5.00 -0.98
N ILE A 79 2.72 -5.79 -1.92
CA ILE A 79 1.31 -5.91 -2.30
C ILE A 79 0.87 -7.33 -1.95
N ILE A 80 -0.31 -7.48 -1.38
CA ILE A 80 -0.87 -8.80 -1.05
C ILE A 80 -2.06 -9.07 -1.98
N ILE A 81 -2.22 -10.31 -2.37
CA ILE A 81 -3.34 -10.81 -3.14
C ILE A 81 -4.09 -11.83 -2.29
N ASP A 82 -5.39 -11.70 -2.16
CA ASP A 82 -6.20 -12.68 -1.46
C ASP A 82 -6.48 -13.93 -2.32
N ARG A 83 -7.12 -14.94 -1.71
CA ARG A 83 -7.46 -16.20 -2.38
C ARG A 83 -8.38 -16.06 -3.59
N ASP A 84 -9.17 -14.98 -3.63
CA ASP A 84 -10.10 -14.68 -4.71
C ASP A 84 -9.44 -13.86 -5.84
N GLY A 85 -8.16 -13.51 -5.66
CA GLY A 85 -7.38 -12.73 -6.61
C GLY A 85 -7.55 -11.22 -6.46
N ASN A 86 -8.12 -10.72 -5.37
CA ASN A 86 -8.19 -9.28 -5.13
C ASN A 86 -6.82 -8.75 -4.70
N ILE A 87 -6.41 -7.66 -5.33
CA ILE A 87 -5.15 -6.99 -5.04
C ILE A 87 -5.38 -6.01 -3.88
N LEU A 88 -4.64 -6.21 -2.80
CA LEU A 88 -4.66 -5.38 -1.59
C LEU A 88 -3.45 -4.45 -1.62
N ASP A 89 -3.69 -3.15 -1.77
CA ASP A 89 -2.64 -2.14 -1.77
C ASP A 89 -2.22 -1.73 -0.34
N GLY A 90 -1.27 -0.81 -0.23
CA GLY A 90 -0.74 -0.39 1.06
C GLY A 90 -1.79 0.21 2.01
N ASP A 91 -2.82 0.88 1.49
CA ASP A 91 -3.91 1.40 2.33
C ASP A 91 -4.75 0.25 2.91
N ASP A 92 -5.01 -0.81 2.14
CA ASP A 92 -5.70 -2.02 2.62
C ASP A 92 -4.89 -2.72 3.71
N LEU A 93 -3.58 -2.86 3.50
CA LEU A 93 -2.69 -3.49 4.47
C LEU A 93 -2.63 -2.70 5.78
N LEU A 94 -2.52 -1.38 5.71
CA LEU A 94 -2.56 -0.50 6.88
C LEU A 94 -3.91 -0.59 7.60
N TYR A 95 -5.02 -0.67 6.85
CA TYR A 95 -6.34 -0.83 7.44
C TYR A 95 -6.47 -2.15 8.20
N ILE A 96 -6.03 -3.27 7.61
CA ILE A 96 -6.04 -4.59 8.26
C ILE A 96 -5.23 -4.55 9.57
N LEU A 97 -4.02 -3.96 9.54
CA LEU A 97 -3.17 -3.84 10.71
C LEU A 97 -3.79 -2.96 11.80
N ALA A 98 -4.42 -1.85 11.43
CA ALA A 98 -5.13 -0.97 12.36
C ALA A 98 -6.38 -1.64 12.94
N PHE A 99 -7.14 -2.35 12.09
CA PHE A 99 -8.34 -3.08 12.52
C PHE A 99 -8.00 -4.18 13.54
N ALA A 100 -6.95 -4.95 13.28
CA ALA A 100 -6.51 -6.05 14.13
C ALA A 100 -5.92 -5.57 15.48
N ASN A 101 -5.46 -4.34 15.59
CA ASN A 101 -4.88 -3.83 16.82
C ASN A 101 -5.97 -3.33 17.78
N PRO A 102 -6.14 -3.97 18.95
CA PRO A 102 -7.15 -3.55 19.93
C PRO A 102 -6.76 -2.28 20.68
N ASN A 103 -5.46 -1.94 20.71
CA ASN A 103 -4.93 -0.79 21.44
C ASN A 103 -4.94 0.46 20.54
N ARG A 104 -5.64 1.51 20.94
CA ARG A 104 -5.78 2.77 20.19
C ARG A 104 -5.35 3.99 20.99
N ILE A 105 -4.45 3.79 21.96
CA ILE A 105 -3.95 4.86 22.84
C ILE A 105 -2.42 4.96 22.77
N GLY A 106 -1.87 6.10 23.20
CA GLY A 106 -0.43 6.32 23.23
C GLY A 106 0.20 6.17 21.84
N PRO A 107 1.26 5.33 21.70
CA PRO A 107 1.94 5.11 20.43
C PRO A 107 1.05 4.50 19.33
N TRP A 108 -0.06 3.89 19.69
CA TRP A 108 -1.04 3.29 18.79
C TRP A 108 -2.27 4.16 18.53
N SER A 109 -2.25 5.44 18.91
CA SER A 109 -3.40 6.33 18.77
C SER A 109 -3.58 6.92 17.38
N GLY A 110 -2.68 6.64 16.44
CA GLY A 110 -2.76 7.18 15.10
C GLY A 110 -2.02 6.39 14.03
N VAL A 111 -2.39 6.66 12.80
CA VAL A 111 -1.81 6.10 11.58
C VAL A 111 -1.31 7.26 10.71
N VAL A 112 -0.13 7.11 10.12
CA VAL A 112 0.41 8.06 9.16
C VAL A 112 0.27 7.47 7.75
N GLY A 113 -0.49 8.15 6.90
CA GLY A 113 -0.51 7.92 5.45
C GLY A 113 0.23 9.02 4.70
N THR A 114 0.01 9.10 3.40
CA THR A 114 0.52 10.18 2.56
C THR A 114 -0.60 10.96 1.89
N HIS A 115 -0.25 12.02 1.17
CA HIS A 115 -1.21 12.72 0.31
C HIS A 115 -1.82 11.81 -0.75
N MET A 116 -1.23 10.64 -1.05
CA MET A 116 -1.76 9.66 -1.99
C MET A 116 -2.74 8.66 -1.35
N SER A 117 -2.78 8.55 -0.03
CA SER A 117 -3.70 7.64 0.67
C SER A 117 -5.15 8.00 0.38
N ASN A 118 -5.98 6.99 0.12
CA ASN A 118 -7.37 7.13 -0.29
C ASN A 118 -8.23 7.81 0.79
N LEU A 119 -9.20 8.64 0.40
CA LEU A 119 -10.13 9.28 1.33
C LEU A 119 -10.97 8.28 2.11
N GLY A 120 -11.43 7.21 1.44
CA GLY A 120 -12.17 6.15 2.10
C GLY A 120 -11.35 5.43 3.17
N PHE A 121 -10.04 5.24 2.92
CA PHE A 121 -9.12 4.70 3.91
C PHE A 121 -9.00 5.64 5.14
N GLU A 122 -8.81 6.94 4.93
CA GLU A 122 -8.76 7.92 6.04
C GLU A 122 -10.04 7.88 6.88
N ASP A 123 -11.20 7.87 6.22
CA ASP A 123 -12.49 7.75 6.89
C ASP A 123 -12.61 6.44 7.68
N GLY A 124 -12.21 5.32 7.06
CA GLY A 124 -12.18 4.02 7.71
C GLY A 124 -11.30 3.98 8.96
N ILE A 125 -10.07 4.51 8.88
CA ILE A 125 -9.13 4.62 10.00
C ILE A 125 -9.70 5.49 11.13
N THR A 126 -10.34 6.59 10.76
CA THR A 126 -10.97 7.50 11.73
C THR A 126 -12.16 6.84 12.43
N LYS A 127 -12.99 6.09 11.70
CA LYS A 127 -14.08 5.28 12.26
C LYS A 127 -13.61 4.19 13.21
N LEU A 128 -12.42 3.64 13.01
CA LEU A 128 -11.79 2.72 13.95
C LEU A 128 -11.31 3.41 15.24
N GLY A 129 -11.35 4.75 15.31
CA GLY A 129 -10.94 5.53 16.48
C GLY A 129 -9.48 5.97 16.47
N TYR A 130 -8.77 5.82 15.36
CA TYR A 130 -7.42 6.35 15.18
C TYR A 130 -7.43 7.80 14.72
N LYS A 131 -6.38 8.54 15.09
CA LYS A 131 -6.04 9.79 14.41
C LYS A 131 -5.37 9.46 13.09
N PHE A 132 -5.66 10.22 12.04
CA PHE A 132 -4.99 10.08 10.75
C PHE A 132 -4.22 11.35 10.41
N ILE A 133 -3.03 11.20 9.86
CA ILE A 133 -2.20 12.31 9.38
C ILE A 133 -1.62 11.95 8.02
N ARG A 134 -1.69 12.89 7.09
CA ARG A 134 -1.06 12.81 5.79
C ARG A 134 0.33 13.44 5.84
N ALA A 135 1.35 12.66 5.52
CA ALA A 135 2.70 13.14 5.23
C ALA A 135 2.85 13.46 3.74
N ASP A 136 3.92 14.13 3.38
CA ASP A 136 4.35 14.20 1.98
C ASP A 136 4.65 12.79 1.44
N VAL A 137 4.60 12.63 0.12
CA VAL A 137 4.89 11.36 -0.54
C VAL A 137 6.37 11.03 -0.42
N GLY A 138 6.66 9.84 0.09
CA GLY A 138 7.99 9.30 0.30
C GLY A 138 8.18 8.76 1.72
N ASP A 139 8.83 7.62 1.80
CA ASP A 139 9.11 6.85 3.01
C ASP A 139 9.70 7.67 4.17
N LYS A 140 10.67 8.53 3.86
CA LYS A 140 11.31 9.42 4.84
C LYS A 140 10.33 10.37 5.52
N TYR A 141 9.30 10.85 4.80
CA TYR A 141 8.32 11.78 5.37
C TYR A 141 7.37 11.05 6.31
N VAL A 142 6.95 9.83 5.93
CA VAL A 142 6.15 8.95 6.79
C VAL A 142 6.93 8.61 8.06
N SER A 143 8.17 8.14 7.93
CA SER A 143 9.04 7.78 9.06
C SER A 143 9.29 8.96 10.01
N ASN A 144 9.57 10.15 9.45
CA ASN A 144 9.74 11.38 10.23
C ASN A 144 8.46 11.77 10.98
N MET A 145 7.30 11.66 10.33
CA MET A 145 6.01 11.98 10.96
C MET A 145 5.69 11.00 12.08
N LEU A 146 5.91 9.69 11.86
CA LEU A 146 5.78 8.66 12.92
C LEU A 146 6.66 8.99 14.12
N SER A 147 7.93 9.37 13.87
CA SER A 147 8.86 9.75 14.94
C SER A 147 8.41 10.98 15.70
N LYS A 148 7.96 12.02 14.99
CA LYS A 148 7.47 13.28 15.57
C LYS A 148 6.21 13.07 16.42
N LYS A 149 5.33 12.15 16.03
CA LYS A 149 4.09 11.85 16.76
C LYS A 149 4.25 10.76 17.82
N GLY A 150 5.35 10.02 17.78
CA GLY A 150 5.56 8.84 18.61
C GLY A 150 4.61 7.69 18.23
N TRP A 151 4.17 7.61 16.98
CA TRP A 151 3.25 6.58 16.50
C TRP A 151 4.00 5.40 15.86
N MET A 152 3.32 4.22 15.81
CA MET A 152 3.92 2.95 15.44
C MET A 152 3.55 2.46 14.05
N LEU A 153 2.44 2.94 13.46
CA LEU A 153 1.93 2.43 12.18
C LEU A 153 1.80 3.54 11.16
N GLY A 154 2.34 3.33 9.99
CA GLY A 154 2.18 4.21 8.84
C GLY A 154 2.71 3.59 7.57
N GLY A 155 2.46 4.24 6.44
CA GLY A 155 2.94 3.77 5.14
C GLY A 155 2.34 4.52 3.97
N GLU A 156 2.52 3.94 2.80
CA GLU A 156 2.10 4.47 1.51
C GLU A 156 1.23 3.47 0.76
N THR A 157 0.33 3.94 -0.06
CA THR A 157 -0.50 3.11 -0.96
C THR A 157 0.34 2.18 -1.85
N SER A 158 1.58 2.56 -2.15
CA SER A 158 2.56 1.75 -2.91
C SER A 158 2.99 0.45 -2.20
N GLY A 159 2.58 0.24 -0.95
CA GLY A 159 2.94 -0.93 -0.16
C GLY A 159 4.17 -0.76 0.74
N HIS A 160 4.74 0.45 0.83
CA HIS A 160 5.80 0.73 1.82
C HIS A 160 5.16 0.90 3.20
N ILE A 161 5.20 -0.17 4.01
CA ILE A 161 4.54 -0.24 5.32
C ILE A 161 5.60 -0.19 6.43
N ILE A 162 5.43 0.72 7.36
CA ILE A 162 6.29 0.88 8.53
C ILE A 162 5.54 0.40 9.77
N CYS A 163 6.02 -0.69 10.36
CA CYS A 163 5.60 -1.20 11.65
C CYS A 163 6.70 -0.91 12.68
N LYS A 164 6.71 0.30 13.22
CA LYS A 164 7.82 0.85 14.01
C LYS A 164 8.08 0.12 15.33
N ASP A 165 7.13 -0.69 15.79
CA ASP A 165 7.29 -1.61 16.91
C ASP A 165 8.21 -2.81 16.59
N LEU A 166 8.43 -3.10 15.29
CA LEU A 166 9.27 -4.20 14.83
C LEU A 166 10.53 -3.69 14.13
N VAL A 167 10.38 -2.72 13.23
CA VAL A 167 11.45 -2.20 12.38
C VAL A 167 11.23 -0.72 12.11
N SER A 168 12.32 0.06 11.99
CA SER A 168 12.25 1.52 11.85
C SER A 168 12.04 2.01 10.42
N THR A 169 12.04 1.10 9.44
CA THR A 169 11.85 1.37 8.00
C THR A 169 10.78 0.46 7.43
N GLY A 170 10.41 0.63 6.16
CA GLY A 170 9.61 -0.35 5.44
C GLY A 170 10.36 -1.66 5.28
N ASP A 171 9.64 -2.76 5.45
CA ASP A 171 10.08 -4.12 5.18
C ASP A 171 8.86 -4.93 4.72
N GLY A 172 8.85 -5.26 3.43
CA GLY A 172 7.73 -5.95 2.80
C GLY A 172 7.49 -7.35 3.37
N THR A 173 8.56 -8.07 3.75
CA THR A 173 8.44 -9.40 4.36
C THR A 173 7.82 -9.31 5.75
N ILE A 174 8.30 -8.41 6.59
CA ILE A 174 7.75 -8.18 7.94
C ILE A 174 6.30 -7.68 7.85
N ALA A 175 6.00 -6.77 6.92
CA ALA A 175 4.65 -6.28 6.71
C ALA A 175 3.69 -7.41 6.29
N ALA A 176 4.08 -8.25 5.33
CA ALA A 176 3.30 -9.41 4.91
C ALA A 176 3.06 -10.39 6.06
N LEU A 177 4.10 -10.74 6.81
CA LEU A 177 4.00 -11.60 7.99
C LEU A 177 3.00 -11.03 9.01
N LYS A 178 3.08 -9.73 9.29
CA LYS A 178 2.23 -9.07 10.27
C LYS A 178 0.77 -9.03 9.81
N VAL A 179 0.52 -8.72 8.52
CA VAL A 179 -0.83 -8.71 7.95
C VAL A 179 -1.46 -10.09 8.00
N ILE A 180 -0.77 -11.12 7.48
CA ILE A 180 -1.30 -12.49 7.45
C ILE A 180 -1.50 -13.02 8.87
N SER A 181 -0.54 -12.79 9.78
CA SER A 181 -0.69 -13.15 11.18
C SER A 181 -1.89 -12.48 11.84
N SER A 182 -2.15 -11.21 11.52
CA SER A 182 -3.31 -10.49 12.04
C SER A 182 -4.62 -11.09 11.55
N LEU A 183 -4.72 -11.45 10.28
CA LEU A 183 -5.91 -12.10 9.71
C LEU A 183 -6.16 -13.47 10.33
N LEU A 184 -5.10 -14.29 10.51
CA LEU A 184 -5.20 -15.58 11.17
C LEU A 184 -5.67 -15.47 12.64
N LEU A 185 -5.16 -14.46 13.37
CA LEU A 185 -5.59 -14.22 14.76
C LEU A 185 -7.02 -13.73 14.87
N LEU A 186 -7.50 -12.99 13.88
CA LEU A 186 -8.89 -12.54 13.78
C LEU A 186 -9.82 -13.65 13.30
N GLU A 187 -9.28 -14.72 12.74
CA GLU A 187 -10.06 -15.75 12.02
C GLU A 187 -10.96 -15.15 10.93
N LYS A 188 -10.41 -14.17 10.16
CA LYS A 188 -11.12 -13.43 9.14
C LYS A 188 -10.38 -13.42 7.81
N ASP A 189 -11.16 -13.47 6.72
CA ASP A 189 -10.65 -13.19 5.39
C ASP A 189 -10.42 -11.67 5.20
N PRO A 190 -9.48 -11.26 4.32
CA PRO A 190 -9.26 -9.84 4.01
C PRO A 190 -10.54 -9.10 3.62
N SER A 191 -11.39 -9.70 2.79
CA SER A 191 -12.65 -9.13 2.33
C SER A 191 -13.62 -8.79 3.48
N GLU A 192 -13.68 -9.62 4.53
CA GLU A 192 -14.51 -9.35 5.70
C GLU A 192 -14.02 -8.13 6.48
N VAL A 193 -12.70 -7.99 6.63
CA VAL A 193 -12.11 -6.83 7.31
C VAL A 193 -12.30 -5.57 6.48
N LEU A 194 -12.02 -5.64 5.17
CA LEU A 194 -12.07 -4.51 4.26
C LEU A 194 -13.49 -4.07 3.92
N SER A 195 -14.52 -4.91 4.15
CA SER A 195 -15.93 -4.51 3.99
C SER A 195 -16.36 -3.36 4.92
N ASN A 196 -15.56 -3.04 5.92
CA ASN A 196 -15.84 -1.97 6.89
C ASN A 196 -15.48 -0.56 6.36
N TYR A 197 -14.81 -0.45 5.23
CA TYR A 197 -14.58 0.83 4.56
C TYR A 197 -14.71 0.67 3.04
N THR A 198 -14.95 1.78 2.36
CA THR A 198 -15.08 1.79 0.89
C THR A 198 -14.08 2.78 0.32
N LYS A 199 -13.23 2.32 -0.58
CA LYS A 199 -12.31 3.21 -1.31
C LYS A 199 -13.12 4.19 -2.16
N MET A 200 -12.75 5.45 -2.10
CA MET A 200 -13.23 6.46 -3.02
C MET A 200 -12.67 6.17 -4.42
N PRO A 201 -13.48 6.19 -5.47
CA PRO A 201 -12.98 6.12 -6.84
C PRO A 201 -11.90 7.17 -7.09
N GLN A 202 -10.81 6.75 -7.72
CA GLN A 202 -9.62 7.58 -7.92
C GLN A 202 -9.12 7.45 -9.35
N VAL A 203 -8.82 8.59 -9.97
CA VAL A 203 -8.17 8.66 -11.28
C VAL A 203 -6.83 9.36 -11.13
N ASN A 204 -5.80 8.75 -11.70
CA ASN A 204 -4.44 9.27 -11.73
C ASN A 204 -3.99 9.49 -13.17
N ASN A 205 -3.56 10.70 -13.47
CA ASN A 205 -2.99 11.07 -14.74
C ASN A 205 -1.62 11.73 -14.57
N ALA A 206 -0.79 11.65 -15.62
CA ALA A 206 0.50 12.31 -15.66
C ALA A 206 0.62 13.10 -16.97
N VAL A 207 0.88 14.40 -16.85
CA VAL A 207 1.02 15.32 -17.98
C VAL A 207 2.49 15.69 -18.13
N GLN A 208 3.04 15.49 -19.33
CA GLN A 208 4.40 15.92 -19.66
C GLN A 208 4.48 17.45 -19.69
N VAL A 209 5.47 18.01 -19.03
CA VAL A 209 5.68 19.46 -18.95
C VAL A 209 7.14 19.82 -19.18
N THR A 210 7.39 21.01 -19.71
CA THR A 210 8.74 21.55 -19.86
C THR A 210 9.24 22.23 -18.58
N ASN A 211 8.31 22.78 -17.79
CA ASN A 211 8.60 23.41 -16.51
C ASN A 211 7.63 22.90 -15.43
N LYS A 212 8.15 22.37 -14.35
CA LYS A 212 7.36 21.87 -13.21
C LYS A 212 6.76 22.99 -12.34
N ASP A 213 7.30 24.21 -12.43
CA ASP A 213 6.83 25.36 -11.65
C ASP A 213 5.41 25.80 -12.04
N ILE A 214 4.89 25.29 -13.17
CA ILE A 214 3.51 25.52 -13.60
C ILE A 214 2.49 25.11 -12.52
N VAL A 215 2.85 24.24 -11.58
CA VAL A 215 1.98 23.90 -10.43
C VAL A 215 1.67 25.11 -9.55
N ASN A 216 2.48 26.18 -9.63
CA ASN A 216 2.29 27.44 -8.92
C ASN A 216 1.61 28.52 -9.80
N ASP A 217 1.25 28.18 -11.04
CA ASP A 217 0.58 29.09 -11.96
C ASP A 217 -0.82 29.45 -11.44
N LYS A 218 -1.16 30.75 -11.53
CA LYS A 218 -2.43 31.26 -10.98
C LYS A 218 -3.65 30.68 -11.69
N ASP A 219 -3.56 30.50 -13.01
CA ASP A 219 -4.69 29.98 -13.79
C ASP A 219 -4.92 28.51 -13.48
N LEU A 220 -3.84 27.73 -13.34
CA LEU A 220 -3.94 26.33 -12.89
C LEU A 220 -4.50 26.24 -11.48
N LEU A 221 -4.04 27.07 -10.54
CA LEU A 221 -4.55 27.08 -9.16
C LEU A 221 -6.04 27.51 -9.10
N ASN A 222 -6.48 28.40 -9.97
CA ASN A 222 -7.89 28.78 -10.07
C ASN A 222 -8.73 27.63 -10.64
N LEU A 223 -8.24 26.96 -11.68
CA LEU A 223 -8.90 25.78 -12.26
C LEU A 223 -9.04 24.65 -11.22
N ILE A 224 -7.98 24.38 -10.44
CA ILE A 224 -8.04 23.38 -9.35
C ILE A 224 -9.16 23.74 -8.37
N LYS A 225 -9.27 24.99 -7.92
CA LYS A 225 -10.32 25.43 -7.01
C LYS A 225 -11.72 25.33 -7.62
N GLU A 226 -11.87 25.59 -8.91
CA GLU A 226 -13.13 25.42 -9.63
C GLU A 226 -13.55 23.96 -9.64
N VAL A 227 -12.63 23.04 -10.00
CA VAL A 227 -12.89 21.59 -9.98
C VAL A 227 -13.18 21.10 -8.56
N GLU A 228 -12.44 21.56 -7.55
CA GLU A 228 -12.71 21.21 -6.14
C GLU A 228 -14.10 21.70 -5.68
N SER A 229 -14.57 22.85 -6.17
CA SER A 229 -15.90 23.36 -5.85
C SER A 229 -17.04 22.52 -6.47
N ASP A 230 -16.80 21.90 -7.62
CA ASP A 230 -17.73 21.01 -8.31
C ASP A 230 -17.78 19.61 -7.66
N ILE A 231 -16.70 19.24 -6.97
CA ILE A 231 -16.58 17.97 -6.23
C ILE A 231 -17.06 18.20 -4.81
N THR A 232 -18.34 18.00 -4.54
CA THR A 232 -18.91 18.20 -3.19
C THR A 232 -18.32 17.25 -2.12
N VAL A 233 -17.91 16.06 -2.55
CA VAL A 233 -17.19 15.06 -1.74
C VAL A 233 -16.04 14.53 -2.58
N GLY A 234 -14.82 14.76 -2.12
CA GLY A 234 -13.64 14.36 -2.88
C GLY A 234 -12.48 15.34 -2.73
N ARG A 235 -11.47 15.19 -3.57
CA ARG A 235 -10.30 16.10 -3.61
C ARG A 235 -9.56 16.02 -4.92
N VAL A 236 -8.81 17.07 -5.21
CA VAL A 236 -7.86 17.14 -6.32
C VAL A 236 -6.45 17.30 -5.77
N LEU A 237 -5.50 16.53 -6.27
CA LEU A 237 -4.09 16.68 -5.94
C LEU A 237 -3.29 16.87 -7.23
N VAL A 238 -2.63 18.01 -7.34
CA VAL A 238 -1.72 18.31 -8.45
C VAL A 238 -0.32 18.51 -7.89
N ARG A 239 0.65 17.74 -8.37
CA ARG A 239 2.02 17.80 -7.87
C ARG A 239 3.06 17.51 -8.94
N PRO A 240 4.27 18.08 -8.85
CA PRO A 240 5.36 17.72 -9.72
C PRO A 240 5.84 16.29 -9.41
N SER A 241 6.25 15.56 -10.45
CA SER A 241 6.99 14.30 -10.28
C SER A 241 8.39 14.59 -9.75
N GLY A 242 8.86 13.79 -8.77
CA GLY A 242 10.22 13.92 -8.24
C GLY A 242 11.29 13.60 -9.27
N THR A 243 11.07 12.58 -10.11
CA THR A 243 12.07 12.00 -11.01
C THR A 243 11.86 12.33 -12.49
N GLU A 244 10.63 12.62 -12.92
CA GLU A 244 10.27 12.83 -14.31
C GLU A 244 9.87 14.29 -14.58
N SER A 245 9.96 14.76 -15.84
CA SER A 245 9.44 16.07 -16.27
C SER A 245 7.92 16.01 -16.49
N LYS A 246 7.19 15.66 -15.43
CA LYS A 246 5.73 15.49 -15.44
C LYS A 246 5.09 16.14 -14.23
N ILE A 247 3.85 16.55 -14.40
CA ILE A 247 2.91 16.84 -13.32
C ILE A 247 1.99 15.66 -13.17
N ARG A 248 1.77 15.22 -11.94
CA ARG A 248 0.82 14.19 -11.59
C ARG A 248 -0.45 14.84 -11.06
N VAL A 249 -1.56 14.44 -11.64
CA VAL A 249 -2.91 14.87 -11.24
C VAL A 249 -3.65 13.66 -10.71
N MET A 250 -4.20 13.78 -9.52
CA MET A 250 -5.06 12.77 -8.91
C MET A 250 -6.38 13.44 -8.54
N ILE A 251 -7.48 12.77 -8.87
CA ILE A 251 -8.83 13.16 -8.46
C ILE A 251 -9.45 11.97 -7.74
N GLU A 252 -9.98 12.22 -6.57
CA GLU A 252 -10.83 11.29 -5.82
C GLU A 252 -12.22 11.90 -5.70
N ALA A 253 -13.23 11.21 -6.18
CA ALA A 253 -14.63 11.64 -6.10
C ALA A 253 -15.57 10.44 -6.32
N PRO A 254 -16.88 10.56 -6.02
CA PRO A 254 -17.87 9.58 -6.45
C PRO A 254 -17.78 9.32 -7.96
N GLU A 255 -18.03 8.07 -8.37
CA GLU A 255 -17.77 7.59 -9.75
C GLU A 255 -18.36 8.49 -10.85
N GLU A 256 -19.55 9.02 -10.64
CA GLU A 256 -20.25 9.95 -11.53
C GLU A 256 -19.51 11.29 -11.76
N LYS A 257 -18.59 11.66 -10.88
CA LYS A 257 -17.77 12.89 -10.95
C LYS A 257 -16.38 12.64 -11.46
N VAL A 258 -15.83 11.44 -11.26
CA VAL A 258 -14.48 11.06 -11.69
C VAL A 258 -14.42 10.85 -13.20
N GLN A 259 -15.54 10.47 -13.84
CA GLN A 259 -15.63 10.21 -15.27
C GLN A 259 -15.83 11.48 -16.14
N LYS A 260 -16.04 12.64 -15.54
CA LYS A 260 -16.14 13.94 -16.21
C LYS A 260 -14.80 14.66 -16.26
#